data_5211123ca67673052ceacceffe0f5069
#
_entry.id   5211123ca67673052ceacceffe0f5069
#
_cell.length_a   1.000
_cell.length_b   1.000
_cell.length_c   1.000
_cell.angle_alpha   90.00
_cell.angle_beta   90.00
_cell.angle_gamma   90.00
#
_symmetry.space_group_name_H-M   'P 1'
#
loop_
_entity.id
_entity.type
_entity.pdbx_description
1 polymer ?
#
loop_
_entity_poly.entity_id
_entity_poly.type
_entity_poly.pdbx_seq_one_letter_code
_entity_poly.pdbx_strand_id
1 'polypeptide(L)'
;MDDGDRALERAIGRAWTDDRPWELLTRLTELPHRMGGSGGERRAAEIVRETLSDAGLADVRTDEFPMRYWERGTTEFAVLGNETSSETAPDSEDAGTGRSFEAIALPYSPAADVEGPLVDVGYGTPEEIDDAALQGAIAVASTTTPPDRRFVHRMEKFGHAAAAGAEAFVFGNHVPGQLPPTGALKFDAEAAVPGIGVSAETHDWLTDYADRGARARLRVDATTRDGSSQNVHGTLGGEAPSASGGSSGGSPRETDEEVLVLAHYDAHDIGEGALDNGCGIATVAGATAVLAAIEDDLACSVRVAAVGCEEIGLLGAEALADELALESIRAVVNVDGAGRFRNLRALSHGSEPLAEIADEVTDAFGQSVVHELDPHPFSDHWPFLRAGVPALQLHSEPPEGGERGRGWGHTTADTRDKVDPRNLREHAILTALLVRELAGRDVPRIDEGELRERLREQEYESGMRAAEMWPDVWS
;
A
#
# COMPACT_ATOMS: atom_id res chain seq x y z
N MET A 1 37.83 -15.53 7.62
CA MET A 1 36.73 -15.46 6.65
C MET A 1 36.42 -16.89 6.25
N ASP A 2 35.31 -17.41 6.64
CA ASP A 2 34.86 -18.73 6.25
C ASP A 2 34.33 -18.75 4.80
N ASP A 3 33.85 -19.89 4.30
CA ASP A 3 33.35 -19.99 2.93
C ASP A 3 32.01 -19.29 2.76
N GLY A 4 31.16 -19.21 3.80
CA GLY A 4 29.89 -18.49 3.83
C GLY A 4 30.11 -16.96 3.73
N ASP A 5 31.04 -16.41 4.51
CA ASP A 5 31.38 -14.97 4.41
C ASP A 5 31.78 -14.59 2.99
N ARG A 6 32.55 -15.44 2.33
CA ARG A 6 32.99 -15.21 0.94
C ARG A 6 31.84 -15.36 -0.08
N ALA A 7 30.86 -16.23 0.18
CA ALA A 7 29.67 -16.37 -0.65
C ALA A 7 28.83 -15.10 -0.57
N LEU A 8 28.58 -14.60 0.64
CA LEU A 8 27.84 -13.36 0.89
C LEU A 8 28.52 -12.15 0.23
N GLU A 9 29.84 -11.95 0.43
CA GLU A 9 30.58 -10.85 -0.19
C GLU A 9 30.47 -10.87 -1.73
N ARG A 10 30.52 -12.05 -2.35
CA ARG A 10 30.32 -12.22 -3.80
C ARG A 10 28.90 -11.91 -4.22
N ALA A 11 27.90 -12.32 -3.44
CA ALA A 11 26.49 -12.05 -3.71
C ALA A 11 26.21 -10.55 -3.66
N ILE A 12 26.66 -9.85 -2.63
CA ILE A 12 26.57 -8.38 -2.49
C ILE A 12 27.26 -7.69 -3.67
N GLY A 13 28.50 -8.10 -3.99
CA GLY A 13 29.26 -7.52 -5.11
C GLY A 13 28.55 -7.68 -6.47
N ARG A 14 27.82 -8.77 -6.70
CA ARG A 14 26.96 -8.98 -7.89
C ARG A 14 25.74 -8.08 -7.86
N ALA A 15 25.06 -8.00 -6.72
CA ALA A 15 23.84 -7.20 -6.56
C ALA A 15 24.07 -5.71 -6.87
N TRP A 16 25.24 -5.16 -6.59
CA TRP A 16 25.60 -3.77 -6.94
C TRP A 16 25.64 -3.52 -8.46
N THR A 17 25.77 -4.53 -9.28
CA THR A 17 25.82 -4.44 -10.74
C THR A 17 24.67 -5.15 -11.42
N ASP A 18 23.68 -5.61 -10.65
CA ASP A 18 22.51 -6.31 -11.15
C ASP A 18 21.45 -5.29 -11.62
N ASP A 19 21.05 -5.39 -12.88
CA ASP A 19 20.04 -4.54 -13.47
C ASP A 19 18.61 -5.12 -13.37
N ARG A 20 18.44 -6.39 -12.91
CA ARG A 20 17.12 -7.04 -12.79
C ARG A 20 16.08 -6.24 -12.01
N PRO A 21 16.40 -5.62 -10.86
CA PRO A 21 15.40 -4.78 -10.18
C PRO A 21 14.88 -3.63 -11.06
N TRP A 22 15.77 -2.97 -11.78
CA TRP A 22 15.39 -1.90 -12.70
C TRP A 22 14.66 -2.39 -13.94
N GLU A 23 15.05 -3.53 -14.49
CA GLU A 23 14.39 -4.17 -15.62
C GLU A 23 12.97 -4.63 -15.25
N LEU A 24 12.78 -5.22 -14.04
CA LEU A 24 11.47 -5.56 -13.52
C LEU A 24 10.59 -4.31 -13.39
N LEU A 25 11.08 -3.27 -12.69
CA LEU A 25 10.36 -2.00 -12.55
C LEU A 25 9.97 -1.43 -13.92
N THR A 26 10.89 -1.46 -14.89
CA THR A 26 10.64 -0.98 -16.25
C THR A 26 9.51 -1.75 -16.92
N ARG A 27 9.54 -3.08 -16.87
CA ARG A 27 8.50 -3.94 -17.47
C ARG A 27 7.14 -3.73 -16.82
N LEU A 28 7.09 -3.50 -15.51
CA LEU A 28 5.85 -3.24 -14.77
C LEU A 28 5.25 -1.86 -15.11
N THR A 29 6.10 -0.84 -15.18
CA THR A 29 5.66 0.55 -15.49
C THR A 29 5.33 0.78 -16.97
N GLU A 30 5.69 -0.14 -17.86
CA GLU A 30 5.28 -0.12 -19.27
C GLU A 30 3.88 -0.74 -19.51
N LEU A 31 3.29 -1.39 -18.48
CA LEU A 31 1.91 -1.85 -18.57
C LEU A 31 0.94 -0.67 -18.50
N PRO A 32 -0.20 -0.71 -19.20
CA PRO A 32 -1.17 0.39 -19.19
C PRO A 32 -1.64 0.75 -17.77
N HIS A 33 -1.85 -0.25 -16.93
CA HIS A 33 -2.09 -0.16 -15.49
C HIS A 33 -2.00 -1.56 -14.86
N ARG A 34 -1.93 -1.61 -13.53
CA ARG A 34 -1.87 -2.87 -12.76
C ARG A 34 -2.95 -2.93 -11.67
N MET A 35 -4.09 -2.28 -11.89
CA MET A 35 -5.22 -2.31 -10.96
C MET A 35 -5.64 -3.73 -10.64
N GLY A 36 -5.87 -4.03 -9.38
CA GLY A 36 -6.23 -5.35 -8.88
C GLY A 36 -7.41 -6.00 -9.66
N GLY A 37 -7.28 -7.27 -10.02
CA GLY A 37 -8.23 -8.03 -10.83
C GLY A 37 -8.20 -7.73 -12.33
N SER A 38 -7.37 -6.80 -12.80
CA SER A 38 -7.28 -6.42 -14.22
C SER A 38 -6.44 -7.38 -15.06
N GLY A 39 -6.54 -7.25 -16.39
CA GLY A 39 -5.64 -7.93 -17.31
C GLY A 39 -4.18 -7.47 -17.18
N GLY A 40 -3.96 -6.21 -16.79
CA GLY A 40 -2.63 -5.66 -16.54
C GLY A 40 -1.99 -6.24 -15.29
N GLU A 41 -2.75 -6.40 -14.21
CA GLU A 41 -2.27 -7.07 -12.99
C GLU A 41 -1.88 -8.54 -13.29
N ARG A 42 -2.70 -9.28 -14.02
CA ARG A 42 -2.36 -10.65 -14.44
C ARG A 42 -1.06 -10.70 -15.24
N ARG A 43 -0.86 -9.75 -16.14
CA ARG A 43 0.39 -9.65 -16.89
C ARG A 43 1.58 -9.29 -16.00
N ALA A 44 1.38 -8.42 -15.00
CA ALA A 44 2.40 -8.11 -14.00
C ALA A 44 2.81 -9.35 -13.19
N ALA A 45 1.85 -10.17 -12.75
CA ALA A 45 2.15 -11.43 -12.06
C ALA A 45 3.00 -12.39 -12.90
N GLU A 46 2.73 -12.52 -14.21
CA GLU A 46 3.57 -13.32 -15.12
C GLU A 46 5.01 -12.78 -15.17
N ILE A 47 5.17 -11.46 -15.29
CA ILE A 47 6.47 -10.78 -15.33
C ILE A 47 7.23 -11.02 -14.01
N VAL A 48 6.55 -10.86 -12.87
CA VAL A 48 7.12 -11.08 -11.54
C VAL A 48 7.54 -12.55 -11.38
N ARG A 49 6.68 -13.50 -11.75
CA ARG A 49 6.96 -14.93 -11.68
C ARG A 49 8.22 -15.30 -12.48
N GLU A 50 8.34 -14.81 -13.73
CA GLU A 50 9.54 -14.99 -14.54
C GLU A 50 10.77 -14.43 -13.84
N THR A 51 10.70 -13.20 -13.33
CA THR A 51 11.82 -12.50 -12.70
C THR A 51 12.27 -13.20 -11.40
N LEU A 52 11.35 -13.64 -10.55
CA LEU A 52 11.67 -14.37 -9.32
C LEU A 52 12.31 -15.73 -9.63
N SER A 53 11.83 -16.44 -10.66
CA SER A 53 12.44 -17.67 -11.11
C SER A 53 13.88 -17.45 -11.64
N ASP A 54 14.10 -16.38 -12.42
CA ASP A 54 15.42 -16.00 -12.93
C ASP A 54 16.36 -15.50 -11.81
N ALA A 55 15.79 -15.00 -10.69
CA ALA A 55 16.52 -14.64 -9.49
C ALA A 55 16.98 -15.86 -8.66
N GLY A 56 16.52 -17.05 -9.01
CA GLY A 56 16.92 -18.29 -8.36
C GLY A 56 15.88 -18.89 -7.42
N LEU A 57 14.67 -18.31 -7.34
CA LEU A 57 13.59 -18.87 -6.55
C LEU A 57 13.08 -20.15 -7.22
N ALA A 58 13.13 -21.26 -6.50
CA ALA A 58 12.61 -22.53 -6.97
C ALA A 58 11.09 -22.64 -6.79
N ASP A 59 10.45 -23.49 -7.59
CA ASP A 59 9.03 -23.85 -7.47
C ASP A 59 8.09 -22.64 -7.37
N VAL A 60 8.38 -21.58 -8.16
CA VAL A 60 7.55 -20.38 -8.20
C VAL A 60 6.16 -20.71 -8.72
N ARG A 61 5.17 -20.56 -7.88
CA ARG A 61 3.76 -20.84 -8.18
C ARG A 61 2.92 -19.57 -8.15
N THR A 62 1.73 -19.69 -8.71
CA THR A 62 0.73 -18.65 -8.75
C THR A 62 -0.56 -19.20 -8.18
N ASP A 63 -1.08 -18.58 -7.11
CA ASP A 63 -2.30 -19.01 -6.45
C ASP A 63 -3.37 -17.91 -6.61
N GLU A 64 -4.52 -18.31 -7.15
CA GLU A 64 -5.62 -17.42 -7.49
C GLU A 64 -6.58 -17.28 -6.30
N PHE A 65 -7.09 -16.09 -6.07
CA PHE A 65 -8.10 -15.81 -5.04
C PHE A 65 -9.25 -14.95 -5.61
N PRO A 66 -10.49 -15.10 -5.10
CA PRO A 66 -11.63 -14.30 -5.52
C PRO A 66 -11.56 -12.88 -4.97
N MET A 67 -12.10 -11.90 -5.71
CA MET A 67 -12.22 -10.52 -5.29
C MET A 67 -13.33 -9.79 -6.02
N ARG A 68 -13.72 -8.60 -5.55
CA ARG A 68 -14.64 -7.70 -6.23
C ARG A 68 -13.85 -6.74 -7.14
N TYR A 69 -13.85 -6.99 -8.44
CA TYR A 69 -13.19 -6.12 -9.42
C TYR A 69 -13.99 -4.84 -9.62
N TRP A 70 -13.34 -3.71 -9.39
CA TRP A 70 -13.88 -2.39 -9.65
C TRP A 70 -13.24 -1.79 -10.91
N GLU A 71 -14.05 -1.17 -11.75
CA GLU A 71 -13.61 -0.54 -13.00
C GLU A 71 -14.09 0.91 -13.03
N ARG A 72 -13.13 1.82 -13.22
CA ARG A 72 -13.35 3.25 -13.32
C ARG A 72 -14.00 3.61 -14.66
N GLY A 73 -15.11 4.33 -14.61
CA GLY A 73 -15.72 4.97 -15.78
C GLY A 73 -15.48 6.49 -15.78
N THR A 74 -16.44 7.22 -16.28
CA THR A 74 -16.37 8.69 -16.34
C THR A 74 -16.74 9.34 -15.00
N THR A 75 -16.11 10.49 -14.72
CA THR A 75 -16.42 11.33 -13.55
C THR A 75 -16.70 12.74 -14.02
N GLU A 76 -17.84 13.29 -13.62
CA GLU A 76 -18.21 14.68 -13.86
C GLU A 76 -18.45 15.37 -12.49
N PHE A 77 -17.73 16.45 -12.24
CA PHE A 77 -17.89 17.21 -10.99
C PHE A 77 -17.96 18.70 -11.29
N ALA A 78 -19.00 19.37 -10.77
CA ALA A 78 -19.24 20.78 -11.00
C ALA A 78 -19.86 21.45 -9.77
N VAL A 79 -19.38 22.67 -9.46
CA VAL A 79 -20.06 23.60 -8.54
C VAL A 79 -21.14 24.33 -9.33
N LEU A 80 -22.35 24.33 -8.83
CA LEU A 80 -23.53 24.87 -9.48
C LEU A 80 -23.56 26.42 -9.37
N GLY A 81 -24.00 27.11 -10.42
CA GLY A 81 -24.21 28.54 -10.39
C GLY A 81 -25.38 28.93 -9.48
N ASN A 82 -25.25 30.02 -8.73
CA ASN A 82 -26.38 30.57 -7.97
C ASN A 82 -27.46 31.11 -8.93
N GLU A 83 -28.65 30.58 -8.87
CA GLU A 83 -29.82 31.06 -9.66
C GLU A 83 -30.21 32.52 -9.38
N THR A 84 -29.62 33.13 -8.34
CA THR A 84 -30.00 34.49 -7.86
C THR A 84 -29.31 35.64 -8.58
N SER A 85 -28.45 35.42 -9.60
CA SER A 85 -27.76 36.50 -10.32
C SER A 85 -28.35 36.86 -11.69
N SER A 86 -29.55 36.38 -12.03
CA SER A 86 -30.17 36.54 -13.38
C SER A 86 -31.29 37.56 -13.46
N GLU A 87 -31.17 38.73 -12.80
CA GLU A 87 -32.15 39.82 -13.05
C GLU A 87 -31.74 40.84 -14.14
N THR A 88 -30.59 40.67 -14.82
CA THR A 88 -30.13 41.71 -15.76
C THR A 88 -29.59 41.24 -17.09
N ALA A 89 -29.79 39.98 -17.56
CA ALA A 89 -29.44 39.61 -18.94
C ALA A 89 -30.36 38.50 -19.52
N PRO A 90 -31.34 38.85 -20.38
CA PRO A 90 -32.29 37.87 -20.92
C PRO A 90 -31.81 37.06 -22.11
N ASP A 91 -30.57 37.18 -22.60
CA ASP A 91 -30.11 36.59 -23.86
C ASP A 91 -28.77 35.84 -23.79
N SER A 92 -28.34 35.32 -22.65
CA SER A 92 -27.19 34.39 -22.61
C SER A 92 -27.67 32.97 -22.30
N GLU A 93 -27.47 32.04 -23.22
CA GLU A 93 -27.69 30.58 -23.01
C GLU A 93 -26.78 29.98 -21.90
N ASP A 94 -26.01 30.83 -21.19
CA ASP A 94 -25.07 30.51 -20.11
C ASP A 94 -25.61 30.76 -18.69
N ALA A 95 -26.88 31.14 -18.53
CA ALA A 95 -27.49 31.38 -17.21
C ALA A 95 -27.83 30.04 -16.53
N GLY A 96 -26.85 29.40 -15.91
CA GLY A 96 -27.02 28.14 -15.16
C GLY A 96 -25.84 27.20 -15.22
N THR A 97 -24.82 27.49 -16.02
CA THR A 97 -23.62 26.65 -16.10
C THR A 97 -22.70 26.91 -14.89
N GLY A 98 -22.66 25.96 -13.98
CA GLY A 98 -21.68 25.90 -12.89
C GLY A 98 -20.24 25.74 -13.43
N ARG A 99 -19.26 25.82 -12.56
CA ARG A 99 -17.85 25.57 -12.90
C ARG A 99 -17.52 24.09 -12.74
N SER A 100 -17.11 23.45 -13.83
CA SER A 100 -16.62 22.07 -13.81
C SER A 100 -15.15 22.01 -13.37
N PHE A 101 -14.81 20.93 -12.69
CA PHE A 101 -13.47 20.65 -12.21
C PHE A 101 -13.05 19.24 -12.62
N GLU A 102 -11.76 19.04 -12.85
CA GLU A 102 -11.18 17.73 -13.03
C GLU A 102 -11.27 16.94 -11.72
N ALA A 103 -11.78 15.73 -11.80
CA ALA A 103 -11.95 14.83 -10.67
C ALA A 103 -11.85 13.37 -11.14
N ILE A 104 -11.41 12.48 -10.26
CA ILE A 104 -11.36 11.05 -10.52
C ILE A 104 -12.18 10.29 -9.47
N ALA A 105 -12.99 9.32 -9.87
CA ALA A 105 -13.68 8.44 -8.93
C ALA A 105 -12.65 7.63 -8.14
N LEU A 106 -12.86 7.45 -6.85
CA LEU A 106 -12.02 6.60 -6.00
C LEU A 106 -12.47 5.14 -6.13
N PRO A 107 -11.55 4.14 -6.08
CA PRO A 107 -11.91 2.74 -6.15
C PRO A 107 -13.00 2.36 -5.15
N TYR A 108 -13.92 1.53 -5.63
CA TYR A 108 -15.19 1.15 -4.99
C TYR A 108 -16.21 2.28 -4.80
N SER A 109 -16.00 3.43 -5.44
CA SER A 109 -17.09 4.40 -5.60
C SER A 109 -18.22 3.79 -6.42
N PRO A 110 -19.49 3.83 -5.94
CA PRO A 110 -20.63 3.38 -6.72
C PRO A 110 -20.92 4.32 -7.90
N ALA A 111 -21.60 3.81 -8.92
CA ALA A 111 -22.23 4.67 -9.91
C ALA A 111 -23.32 5.53 -9.27
N ALA A 112 -23.28 6.85 -9.48
CA ALA A 112 -24.18 7.77 -8.81
C ALA A 112 -24.34 9.09 -9.59
N ASP A 113 -25.44 9.80 -9.31
CA ASP A 113 -25.69 11.19 -9.73
C ASP A 113 -26.26 11.93 -8.50
N VAL A 114 -25.41 12.72 -7.85
CA VAL A 114 -25.68 13.34 -6.54
C VAL A 114 -25.57 14.85 -6.67
N GLU A 115 -26.49 15.57 -6.03
CA GLU A 115 -26.47 17.03 -5.92
C GLU A 115 -26.71 17.45 -4.48
N GLY A 116 -25.80 18.21 -3.88
CA GLY A 116 -25.91 18.64 -2.49
C GLY A 116 -25.16 19.92 -2.18
N PRO A 117 -25.37 20.49 -0.99
CA PRO A 117 -24.52 21.56 -0.48
C PRO A 117 -23.07 21.05 -0.35
N LEU A 118 -22.12 21.90 -0.70
CA LEU A 118 -20.69 21.64 -0.53
C LEU A 118 -20.31 22.02 0.90
N VAL A 119 -19.71 21.10 1.64
CA VAL A 119 -19.30 21.30 3.04
C VAL A 119 -17.85 20.92 3.21
N ASP A 120 -16.99 21.87 3.53
CA ASP A 120 -15.59 21.64 3.87
C ASP A 120 -15.49 21.16 5.33
N VAL A 121 -14.86 20.02 5.54
CA VAL A 121 -14.57 19.41 6.84
C VAL A 121 -13.08 19.43 7.17
N GLY A 122 -12.32 20.31 6.55
CA GLY A 122 -10.92 20.54 6.84
C GLY A 122 -10.05 19.30 6.63
N TYR A 123 -9.45 18.80 7.69
CA TYR A 123 -8.68 17.56 7.66
C TYR A 123 -9.54 16.29 7.63
N GLY A 124 -10.84 16.39 7.89
CA GLY A 124 -11.74 15.24 8.00
C GLY A 124 -11.46 14.39 9.25
N THR A 125 -11.07 15.02 10.34
CA THR A 125 -11.01 14.34 11.64
C THR A 125 -12.41 14.03 12.15
N PRO A 126 -12.59 13.04 13.04
CA PRO A 126 -13.91 12.73 13.59
C PRO A 126 -14.60 13.96 14.18
N GLU A 127 -13.87 14.82 14.89
CA GLU A 127 -14.42 16.04 15.52
C GLU A 127 -14.88 17.07 14.49
N GLU A 128 -14.09 17.30 13.41
CA GLU A 128 -14.49 18.21 12.33
C GLU A 128 -15.72 17.71 11.58
N ILE A 129 -15.83 16.38 11.41
CA ILE A 129 -16.99 15.74 10.78
C ILE A 129 -18.23 15.82 11.66
N ASP A 130 -18.10 15.57 12.99
CA ASP A 130 -19.21 15.62 13.95
C ASP A 130 -19.76 17.05 14.11
N ASP A 131 -18.92 18.08 14.00
CA ASP A 131 -19.31 19.49 14.07
C ASP A 131 -19.96 20.00 12.77
N ALA A 132 -19.87 19.25 11.65
CA ALA A 132 -20.34 19.66 10.34
C ALA A 132 -21.78 19.21 10.04
N ALA A 133 -22.51 19.99 9.25
CA ALA A 133 -23.87 19.64 8.79
C ALA A 133 -23.83 18.80 7.53
N LEU A 134 -23.54 17.51 7.64
CA LEU A 134 -23.29 16.63 6.50
C LEU A 134 -24.53 15.92 5.92
N GLN A 135 -25.68 15.97 6.60
CA GLN A 135 -26.88 15.30 6.09
C GLN A 135 -27.27 15.83 4.68
N GLY A 136 -27.16 14.99 3.66
CA GLY A 136 -27.46 15.34 2.27
C GLY A 136 -26.38 16.22 1.60
N ALA A 137 -25.20 16.32 2.18
CA ALA A 137 -24.11 17.16 1.68
C ALA A 137 -23.07 16.37 0.86
N ILE A 138 -22.29 17.11 0.09
CA ILE A 138 -21.03 16.65 -0.51
C ILE A 138 -19.91 17.15 0.40
N ALA A 139 -19.31 16.21 1.15
CA ALA A 139 -18.24 16.53 2.11
C ALA A 139 -16.88 16.65 1.38
N VAL A 140 -16.09 17.67 1.73
CA VAL A 140 -14.75 17.89 1.19
C VAL A 140 -13.74 17.78 2.35
N ALA A 141 -12.73 16.93 2.20
CA ALA A 141 -11.66 16.76 3.19
C ALA A 141 -10.28 16.73 2.53
N SER A 142 -9.27 17.25 3.25
CA SER A 142 -7.87 17.16 2.83
C SER A 142 -7.32 15.75 2.93
N THR A 143 -6.32 15.42 2.09
CA THR A 143 -5.50 14.21 2.23
C THR A 143 -4.56 14.25 3.45
N THR A 144 -4.30 15.44 4.02
CA THR A 144 -3.43 15.59 5.19
C THR A 144 -4.14 15.30 6.50
N THR A 145 -3.36 15.24 7.56
CA THR A 145 -3.80 15.11 8.95
C THR A 145 -3.14 16.23 9.75
N PRO A 146 -3.77 16.73 10.86
CA PRO A 146 -3.13 17.69 11.73
C PRO A 146 -1.74 17.21 12.19
N PRO A 147 -0.73 18.10 12.28
CA PRO A 147 0.68 17.71 12.52
C PRO A 147 0.93 17.01 13.87
N ASP A 148 0.05 17.20 14.84
CA ASP A 148 0.12 16.68 16.20
C ASP A 148 -0.70 15.40 16.42
N ARG A 149 -1.27 14.86 15.34
CA ARG A 149 -2.05 13.61 15.37
C ARG A 149 -1.40 12.51 14.52
N ARG A 150 -1.77 11.24 14.84
CA ARG A 150 -1.49 10.15 13.94
C ARG A 150 -2.10 10.39 12.57
N PHE A 151 -1.57 9.74 11.56
CA PHE A 151 -2.16 9.76 10.23
C PHE A 151 -3.60 9.20 10.27
N VAL A 152 -4.57 10.02 9.87
CA VAL A 152 -5.97 9.60 9.70
C VAL A 152 -6.15 9.13 8.26
N HIS A 153 -6.36 7.83 8.10
CA HIS A 153 -6.47 7.21 6.80
C HIS A 153 -7.71 7.71 6.02
N ARG A 154 -7.62 7.73 4.71
CA ARG A 154 -8.72 8.14 3.80
C ARG A 154 -10.04 7.44 4.12
N MET A 155 -9.99 6.12 4.33
CA MET A 155 -11.18 5.31 4.61
C MET A 155 -11.84 5.67 5.95
N GLU A 156 -11.06 6.10 6.95
CA GLU A 156 -11.59 6.57 8.23
C GLU A 156 -12.38 7.88 8.02
N LYS A 157 -11.81 8.85 7.32
CA LYS A 157 -12.48 10.11 6.98
C LYS A 157 -13.77 9.88 6.20
N PHE A 158 -13.68 9.03 5.19
CA PHE A 158 -14.83 8.62 4.38
C PHE A 158 -15.90 7.93 5.22
N GLY A 159 -15.54 6.96 6.06
CA GLY A 159 -16.47 6.21 6.89
C GLY A 159 -17.22 7.12 7.88
N HIS A 160 -16.51 8.04 8.55
CA HIS A 160 -17.13 9.02 9.44
C HIS A 160 -18.06 9.98 8.68
N ALA A 161 -17.64 10.51 7.52
CA ALA A 161 -18.48 11.40 6.72
C ALA A 161 -19.75 10.71 6.20
N ALA A 162 -19.65 9.48 5.72
CA ALA A 162 -20.79 8.68 5.28
C ALA A 162 -21.75 8.38 6.44
N ALA A 163 -21.23 8.02 7.62
CA ALA A 163 -22.04 7.79 8.82
C ALA A 163 -22.75 9.07 9.31
N ALA A 164 -22.14 10.24 9.11
CA ALA A 164 -22.75 11.55 9.41
C ALA A 164 -23.80 12.00 8.36
N GLY A 165 -24.03 11.19 7.31
CA GLY A 165 -25.07 11.42 6.31
C GLY A 165 -24.63 12.20 5.07
N ALA A 166 -23.34 12.28 4.80
CA ALA A 166 -22.85 12.78 3.51
C ALA A 166 -23.35 11.88 2.37
N GLU A 167 -23.80 12.48 1.26
CA GLU A 167 -24.21 11.75 0.06
C GLU A 167 -23.07 11.56 -0.96
N ALA A 168 -21.97 12.30 -0.79
CA ALA A 168 -20.74 12.13 -1.54
C ALA A 168 -19.54 12.64 -0.74
N PHE A 169 -18.35 12.17 -1.11
CA PHE A 169 -17.09 12.54 -0.48
C PHE A 169 -16.06 13.00 -1.52
N VAL A 170 -15.42 14.14 -1.26
CA VAL A 170 -14.36 14.70 -2.09
C VAL A 170 -13.06 14.73 -1.31
N PHE A 171 -12.04 14.08 -1.84
CA PHE A 171 -10.74 13.97 -1.23
C PHE A 171 -9.76 14.93 -1.93
N GLY A 172 -9.47 16.06 -1.29
CA GLY A 172 -8.60 17.11 -1.83
C GLY A 172 -7.12 16.82 -1.58
N ASN A 173 -6.32 16.73 -2.65
CA ASN A 173 -4.88 16.56 -2.49
C ASN A 173 -4.26 17.77 -1.77
N HIS A 174 -3.13 17.54 -1.11
CA HIS A 174 -2.29 18.58 -0.51
C HIS A 174 -1.02 18.84 -1.32
N VAL A 175 -0.66 17.90 -2.21
CA VAL A 175 0.50 18.03 -3.10
C VAL A 175 0.09 18.85 -4.32
N PRO A 176 0.72 20.02 -4.56
CA PRO A 176 0.41 20.84 -5.72
C PRO A 176 0.83 20.17 -7.02
N GLY A 177 0.27 20.59 -8.15
CA GLY A 177 0.65 20.12 -9.49
C GLY A 177 -0.49 19.54 -10.31
N GLN A 178 -1.74 19.91 -10.01
CA GLN A 178 -2.94 19.41 -10.71
C GLN A 178 -3.06 17.88 -10.63
N LEU A 179 -2.81 17.30 -9.46
CA LEU A 179 -2.73 15.88 -9.20
C LEU A 179 -3.93 15.40 -8.35
N PRO A 180 -5.06 15.01 -8.93
CA PRO A 180 -6.11 14.34 -8.19
C PRO A 180 -5.58 13.04 -7.55
N PRO A 181 -5.80 12.80 -6.25
CA PRO A 181 -5.38 11.56 -5.60
C PRO A 181 -6.38 10.44 -5.85
N THR A 182 -5.91 9.20 -5.80
CA THR A 182 -6.76 8.00 -5.79
C THR A 182 -6.58 7.20 -4.49
N GLY A 183 -7.26 6.06 -4.41
CA GLY A 183 -7.19 5.08 -3.33
C GLY A 183 -8.56 4.61 -2.87
N ALA A 184 -8.68 3.36 -2.46
CA ALA A 184 -9.96 2.73 -2.15
C ALA A 184 -10.74 3.45 -1.04
N LEU A 185 -12.06 3.51 -1.20
CA LEU A 185 -13.01 4.00 -0.20
C LEU A 185 -13.39 2.91 0.81
N LYS A 186 -13.36 1.69 0.36
CA LYS A 186 -13.67 0.47 1.12
C LYS A 186 -12.82 -0.68 0.58
N PHE A 187 -12.68 -1.75 1.32
CA PHE A 187 -11.96 -2.93 0.88
C PHE A 187 -12.92 -3.99 0.36
N ASP A 188 -12.63 -4.53 -0.83
CA ASP A 188 -13.33 -5.62 -1.51
C ASP A 188 -14.86 -5.47 -1.58
N ALA A 189 -15.37 -4.27 -1.53
CA ALA A 189 -16.79 -3.98 -1.58
C ALA A 189 -17.07 -2.57 -2.06
N GLU A 190 -18.22 -2.40 -2.73
CA GLU A 190 -18.72 -1.09 -3.13
C GLU A 190 -19.06 -0.24 -1.90
N ALA A 191 -18.63 1.02 -1.91
CA ALA A 191 -18.88 1.97 -0.84
C ALA A 191 -20.35 2.42 -0.79
N ALA A 192 -20.79 2.91 0.37
CA ALA A 192 -22.17 3.35 0.57
C ALA A 192 -22.55 4.60 -0.25
N VAL A 193 -21.57 5.47 -0.48
CA VAL A 193 -21.74 6.72 -1.24
C VAL A 193 -20.54 6.93 -2.18
N PRO A 194 -20.69 7.70 -3.27
CA PRO A 194 -19.57 7.96 -4.19
C PRO A 194 -18.51 8.84 -3.54
N GLY A 195 -17.25 8.60 -3.92
CA GLY A 195 -16.12 9.43 -3.55
C GLY A 195 -15.23 9.72 -4.73
N ILE A 196 -14.65 10.93 -4.72
CA ILE A 196 -13.73 11.39 -5.78
C ILE A 196 -12.48 12.02 -5.19
N GLY A 197 -11.40 12.00 -5.97
CA GLY A 197 -10.19 12.79 -5.73
C GLY A 197 -10.16 14.04 -6.61
N VAL A 198 -9.69 15.15 -6.04
CA VAL A 198 -9.44 16.42 -6.74
C VAL A 198 -8.04 16.94 -6.42
N SER A 199 -7.45 17.75 -7.30
CA SER A 199 -6.13 18.34 -7.07
C SER A 199 -6.13 19.35 -5.90
N ALA A 200 -4.95 19.70 -5.40
CA ALA A 200 -4.77 20.71 -4.36
C ALA A 200 -5.36 22.06 -4.81
N GLU A 201 -5.13 22.45 -6.04
CA GLU A 201 -5.63 23.70 -6.62
C GLU A 201 -7.16 23.71 -6.74
N THR A 202 -7.75 22.54 -7.03
CA THR A 202 -9.22 22.40 -7.02
C THR A 202 -9.75 22.41 -5.59
N HIS A 203 -9.07 21.76 -4.65
CA HIS A 203 -9.44 21.76 -3.24
C HIS A 203 -9.56 23.18 -2.67
N ASP A 204 -8.55 24.04 -2.93
CA ASP A 204 -8.58 25.44 -2.53
C ASP A 204 -9.82 26.20 -3.07
N TRP A 205 -10.20 25.92 -4.33
CA TRP A 205 -11.44 26.48 -4.90
C TRP A 205 -12.69 25.94 -4.22
N LEU A 206 -12.73 24.64 -3.88
CA LEU A 206 -13.91 24.05 -3.25
C LEU A 206 -14.12 24.55 -1.83
N THR A 207 -13.05 24.77 -1.06
CA THR A 207 -13.11 25.41 0.26
C THR A 207 -13.75 26.80 0.18
N ASP A 208 -13.28 27.64 -0.77
CA ASP A 208 -13.84 28.98 -0.99
C ASP A 208 -15.32 28.95 -1.46
N TYR A 209 -15.71 27.93 -2.24
CA TYR A 209 -17.11 27.73 -2.62
C TYR A 209 -17.97 27.24 -1.44
N ALA A 210 -17.46 26.34 -0.62
CA ALA A 210 -18.15 25.84 0.58
C ALA A 210 -18.42 26.96 1.58
N ASP A 211 -17.45 27.85 1.83
CA ASP A 211 -17.59 29.03 2.69
C ASP A 211 -18.70 29.98 2.22
N ARG A 212 -19.00 29.99 0.93
CA ARG A 212 -20.08 30.80 0.32
C ARG A 212 -21.41 30.05 0.22
N GLY A 213 -21.48 28.82 0.77
CA GLY A 213 -22.70 28.01 0.77
C GLY A 213 -23.08 27.49 -0.61
N ALA A 214 -22.12 27.24 -1.47
CA ALA A 214 -22.35 26.71 -2.82
C ALA A 214 -22.91 25.28 -2.78
N ARG A 215 -23.55 24.89 -3.88
CA ARG A 215 -23.97 23.51 -4.15
C ARG A 215 -23.10 22.92 -5.25
N ALA A 216 -22.93 21.62 -5.23
CA ALA A 216 -22.20 20.91 -6.27
C ALA A 216 -23.01 19.70 -6.76
N ARG A 217 -22.68 19.24 -7.97
CA ARG A 217 -23.17 17.99 -8.56
C ARG A 217 -22.01 17.11 -8.88
N LEU A 218 -22.15 15.85 -8.49
CA LEU A 218 -21.22 14.78 -8.78
C LEU A 218 -21.93 13.68 -9.55
N ARG A 219 -21.36 13.28 -10.69
CA ARG A 219 -21.77 12.08 -11.41
C ARG A 219 -20.56 11.15 -11.55
N VAL A 220 -20.73 9.93 -11.13
CA VAL A 220 -19.74 8.84 -11.26
C VAL A 220 -20.37 7.73 -12.08
N ASP A 221 -19.62 7.26 -13.07
CA ASP A 221 -19.90 6.04 -13.82
C ASP A 221 -18.78 5.05 -13.50
N ALA A 222 -19.13 3.99 -12.79
CA ALA A 222 -18.19 2.95 -12.37
C ALA A 222 -18.94 1.61 -12.24
N THR A 223 -18.22 0.51 -12.26
CA THR A 223 -18.82 -0.82 -12.12
C THR A 223 -18.02 -1.69 -11.17
N THR A 224 -18.74 -2.45 -10.31
CA THR A 224 -18.16 -3.45 -9.44
C THR A 224 -18.75 -4.82 -9.79
N ARG A 225 -17.90 -5.82 -9.99
CA ARG A 225 -18.31 -7.19 -10.38
C ARG A 225 -17.40 -8.23 -9.73
N ASP A 226 -17.84 -9.50 -9.75
CA ASP A 226 -16.98 -10.60 -9.34
C ASP A 226 -15.76 -10.70 -10.26
N GLY A 227 -14.60 -10.95 -9.66
CA GLY A 227 -13.32 -11.10 -10.32
C GLY A 227 -12.38 -12.01 -9.55
N SER A 228 -11.15 -12.10 -9.99
CA SER A 228 -10.09 -12.80 -9.30
C SER A 228 -8.76 -12.07 -9.47
N SER A 229 -7.88 -12.24 -8.50
CA SER A 229 -6.48 -11.85 -8.56
C SER A 229 -5.62 -13.03 -8.14
N GLN A 230 -4.30 -12.81 -7.98
CA GLN A 230 -3.38 -13.90 -7.74
C GLN A 230 -2.14 -13.45 -6.97
N ASN A 231 -1.59 -14.35 -6.17
CA ASN A 231 -0.28 -14.21 -5.56
C ASN A 231 0.76 -15.00 -6.36
N VAL A 232 2.01 -14.54 -6.33
CA VAL A 232 3.16 -15.27 -6.89
C VAL A 232 4.16 -15.49 -5.77
N HIS A 233 4.48 -16.75 -5.45
CA HIS A 233 5.41 -17.03 -4.38
C HIS A 233 6.19 -18.31 -4.57
N GLY A 234 7.27 -18.48 -3.81
CA GLY A 234 8.12 -19.65 -3.76
C GLY A 234 9.00 -19.62 -2.52
N THR A 235 9.85 -20.63 -2.33
CA THR A 235 10.66 -20.77 -1.12
C THR A 235 12.12 -21.05 -1.48
N LEU A 236 13.04 -20.45 -0.71
CA LEU A 236 14.47 -20.75 -0.70
C LEU A 236 14.81 -21.55 0.57
N GLY A 237 15.79 -22.46 0.47
CA GLY A 237 16.37 -23.11 1.66
C GLY A 237 15.54 -24.20 2.33
N GLY A 238 14.44 -24.65 1.74
CA GLY A 238 13.63 -25.78 2.21
C GLY A 238 13.59 -26.92 1.20
N GLU A 239 13.60 -28.18 1.62
CA GLU A 239 13.06 -29.24 0.76
C GLU A 239 11.56 -28.99 0.65
N ALA A 240 11.06 -28.76 -0.58
CA ALA A 240 9.63 -28.75 -0.84
C ALA A 240 9.01 -30.03 -0.26
N PRO A 241 7.83 -29.99 0.43
CA PRO A 241 7.18 -31.20 0.90
C PRO A 241 6.93 -32.10 -0.30
N SER A 242 7.72 -33.21 -0.42
CA SER A 242 7.59 -34.11 -1.54
C SER A 242 6.25 -34.84 -1.46
N ALA A 243 5.39 -34.65 -2.45
CA ALA A 243 4.13 -35.37 -2.62
C ALA A 243 4.33 -36.88 -2.86
N SER A 244 5.57 -37.41 -2.77
CA SER A 244 5.91 -38.81 -2.89
C SER A 244 6.87 -39.20 -1.77
N GLY A 245 6.39 -40.01 -0.81
CA GLY A 245 7.18 -40.58 0.29
C GLY A 245 8.38 -41.38 -0.14
N GLY A 246 9.50 -40.72 -0.41
CA GLY A 246 10.80 -41.28 -0.71
C GLY A 246 11.83 -40.65 0.24
N SER A 247 12.30 -41.41 1.24
CA SER A 247 13.35 -41.04 2.17
C SER A 247 14.68 -40.95 1.40
N SER A 248 15.12 -39.73 1.11
CA SER A 248 16.52 -39.44 0.81
C SER A 248 17.20 -38.94 2.10
N GLY A 249 18.27 -39.63 2.52
CA GLY A 249 18.92 -39.42 3.83
C GLY A 249 19.81 -38.16 3.89
N GLY A 250 19.23 -36.97 3.80
CA GLY A 250 19.80 -35.72 4.28
C GLY A 250 19.28 -35.48 5.68
N SER A 251 20.10 -34.96 6.62
CA SER A 251 19.63 -34.56 7.93
C SER A 251 18.55 -33.50 7.75
N PRO A 252 17.35 -33.66 8.36
CA PRO A 252 16.34 -32.61 8.33
C PRO A 252 16.93 -31.34 8.93
N ARG A 253 16.77 -30.18 8.31
CA ARG A 253 16.85 -28.90 9.03
C ARG A 253 15.80 -28.97 10.12
N GLU A 254 16.20 -28.71 11.37
CA GLU A 254 15.43 -29.03 12.58
C GLU A 254 14.20 -28.13 12.80
N THR A 255 13.86 -27.21 11.88
CA THR A 255 12.71 -26.30 12.06
C THR A 255 11.89 -26.20 10.79
N ASP A 256 10.57 -26.45 10.91
CA ASP A 256 9.57 -26.13 9.89
C ASP A 256 9.32 -24.60 9.80
N GLU A 257 10.20 -23.77 10.37
CA GLU A 257 10.08 -22.32 10.43
C GLU A 257 10.56 -21.64 9.16
N GLU A 258 9.90 -20.53 8.82
CA GLU A 258 10.28 -19.70 7.66
C GLU A 258 10.22 -18.21 7.99
N VAL A 259 11.01 -17.39 7.28
CA VAL A 259 10.86 -15.94 7.19
C VAL A 259 10.11 -15.64 5.91
N LEU A 260 9.07 -14.79 6.01
CA LEU A 260 8.32 -14.30 4.85
C LEU A 260 8.83 -12.92 4.44
N VAL A 261 9.24 -12.77 3.17
CA VAL A 261 9.51 -11.46 2.58
C VAL A 261 8.53 -11.21 1.44
N LEU A 262 7.86 -10.06 1.46
CA LEU A 262 6.81 -9.77 0.50
C LEU A 262 6.77 -8.30 0.06
N ALA A 263 6.13 -8.07 -1.07
CA ALA A 263 5.71 -6.76 -1.58
C ALA A 263 4.53 -6.95 -2.52
N HIS A 264 3.66 -5.94 -2.63
CA HIS A 264 2.62 -6.00 -3.65
C HIS A 264 3.14 -5.56 -5.03
N TYR A 265 2.49 -6.06 -6.07
CA TYR A 265 2.86 -5.77 -7.46
C TYR A 265 1.74 -5.09 -8.25
N ASP A 266 0.54 -5.03 -7.67
CA ASP A 266 -0.55 -4.21 -8.21
C ASP A 266 -0.27 -2.70 -8.01
N ALA A 267 -1.06 -1.87 -8.61
CA ALA A 267 -1.02 -0.42 -8.48
C ALA A 267 -2.32 0.17 -8.99
N HIS A 268 -2.64 1.39 -8.58
CA HIS A 268 -3.78 2.12 -9.13
C HIS A 268 -3.68 2.36 -10.64
N ASP A 269 -4.85 2.51 -11.27
CA ASP A 269 -5.03 2.62 -12.73
C ASP A 269 -4.71 3.99 -13.34
N ILE A 270 -4.26 4.95 -12.54
CA ILE A 270 -4.04 6.34 -12.97
C ILE A 270 -2.59 6.73 -13.18
N GLY A 271 -1.64 5.97 -12.64
CA GLY A 271 -0.19 6.20 -12.73
C GLY A 271 0.56 4.96 -13.18
N GLU A 272 1.89 5.06 -13.25
CA GLU A 272 2.75 3.90 -13.53
C GLU A 272 2.89 2.98 -12.30
N GLY A 273 2.55 3.45 -11.08
CA GLY A 273 2.76 2.71 -9.84
C GLY A 273 4.23 2.36 -9.59
N ALA A 274 5.13 3.29 -9.91
CA ALA A 274 6.56 3.04 -9.78
C ALA A 274 7.03 3.10 -8.34
N LEU A 275 6.53 4.10 -7.58
CA LEU A 275 6.80 4.26 -6.16
C LEU A 275 5.92 3.34 -5.32
N ASP A 276 4.68 3.13 -5.75
CA ASP A 276 3.65 2.37 -5.07
C ASP A 276 3.06 1.29 -6.00
N ASN A 277 3.57 0.04 -5.99
CA ASN A 277 4.78 -0.41 -5.27
C ASN A 277 5.72 -1.20 -6.22
N GLY A 278 5.87 -0.70 -7.48
CA GLY A 278 6.82 -1.32 -8.42
C GLY A 278 8.25 -1.38 -7.89
N CYS A 279 8.67 -0.36 -7.12
CA CYS A 279 10.00 -0.33 -6.50
C CYS A 279 10.13 -1.35 -5.36
N GLY A 280 9.08 -1.62 -4.59
CA GLY A 280 9.09 -2.63 -3.53
C GLY A 280 9.27 -4.02 -4.09
N ILE A 281 8.45 -4.42 -5.07
CA ILE A 281 8.60 -5.75 -5.68
C ILE A 281 9.93 -5.90 -6.45
N ALA A 282 10.45 -4.83 -7.05
CA ALA A 282 11.78 -4.83 -7.65
C ALA A 282 12.89 -5.04 -6.60
N THR A 283 12.75 -4.40 -5.43
CA THR A 283 13.64 -4.60 -4.28
C THR A 283 13.61 -6.05 -3.79
N VAL A 284 12.43 -6.64 -3.63
CA VAL A 284 12.26 -8.06 -3.23
C VAL A 284 12.89 -9.01 -4.26
N ALA A 285 12.72 -8.76 -5.56
CA ALA A 285 13.34 -9.57 -6.59
C ALA A 285 14.89 -9.51 -6.55
N GLY A 286 15.44 -8.32 -6.29
CA GLY A 286 16.89 -8.16 -6.08
C GLY A 286 17.39 -8.87 -4.82
N ALA A 287 16.65 -8.77 -3.71
CA ALA A 287 16.93 -9.45 -2.46
C ALA A 287 16.89 -10.98 -2.65
N THR A 288 15.93 -11.49 -3.40
CA THR A 288 15.82 -12.91 -3.76
C THR A 288 17.10 -13.44 -4.42
N ALA A 289 17.67 -12.66 -5.34
CA ALA A 289 18.91 -13.06 -6.01
C ALA A 289 20.14 -13.13 -5.08
N VAL A 290 20.20 -12.25 -4.07
CA VAL A 290 21.23 -12.30 -3.03
C VAL A 290 21.02 -13.53 -2.14
N LEU A 291 19.79 -13.75 -1.67
CA LEU A 291 19.44 -14.87 -0.79
C LEU A 291 19.64 -16.23 -1.47
N ALA A 292 19.25 -16.37 -2.74
CA ALA A 292 19.48 -17.59 -3.53
C ALA A 292 20.98 -17.90 -3.68
N ALA A 293 21.83 -16.87 -3.78
CA ALA A 293 23.27 -17.07 -3.87
C ALA A 293 23.94 -17.55 -2.57
N ILE A 294 23.22 -17.47 -1.44
CA ILE A 294 23.67 -17.90 -0.11
C ILE A 294 22.69 -18.91 0.51
N GLU A 295 21.87 -19.57 -0.28
CA GLU A 295 20.78 -20.45 0.18
C GLU A 295 21.25 -21.52 1.16
N ASP A 296 22.42 -22.10 0.92
CA ASP A 296 23.02 -23.11 1.80
C ASP A 296 23.39 -22.59 3.20
N ASP A 297 23.56 -21.26 3.35
CA ASP A 297 23.94 -20.58 4.60
C ASP A 297 22.72 -20.03 5.36
N LEU A 298 21.49 -20.17 4.83
CA LEU A 298 20.28 -19.76 5.52
C LEU A 298 19.92 -20.72 6.66
N ALA A 299 19.65 -20.18 7.85
CA ALA A 299 19.36 -21.00 9.04
C ALA A 299 17.94 -21.59 9.04
N CYS A 300 16.97 -20.96 8.36
CA CYS A 300 15.65 -21.51 8.09
C CYS A 300 15.23 -21.19 6.66
N SER A 301 14.08 -21.69 6.23
CA SER A 301 13.49 -21.39 4.92
C SER A 301 13.14 -19.91 4.78
N VAL A 302 13.20 -19.39 3.56
CA VAL A 302 12.72 -18.03 3.24
C VAL A 302 11.67 -18.14 2.16
N ARG A 303 10.45 -17.75 2.49
CA ARG A 303 9.36 -17.58 1.53
C ARG A 303 9.43 -16.19 0.93
N VAL A 304 9.42 -16.11 -0.39
CA VAL A 304 9.31 -14.85 -1.14
C VAL A 304 7.92 -14.81 -1.74
N ALA A 305 7.19 -13.71 -1.54
CA ALA A 305 5.87 -13.53 -2.08
C ALA A 305 5.71 -12.16 -2.76
N ALA A 306 5.06 -12.16 -3.91
CA ALA A 306 4.50 -10.99 -4.56
C ALA A 306 2.98 -11.10 -4.46
N VAL A 307 2.34 -10.17 -3.79
CA VAL A 307 0.89 -10.21 -3.52
C VAL A 307 0.15 -9.23 -4.42
N GLY A 308 -1.06 -9.59 -4.83
CA GLY A 308 -1.94 -8.75 -5.62
C GLY A 308 -3.01 -8.08 -4.78
N CYS A 309 -3.65 -7.04 -5.34
CA CYS A 309 -4.78 -6.34 -4.73
C CYS A 309 -4.50 -5.74 -3.33
N GLU A 310 -3.30 -5.24 -3.08
CA GLU A 310 -3.01 -4.47 -1.87
C GLU A 310 -3.85 -3.19 -1.84
N GLU A 311 -3.81 -2.44 -2.93
CA GLU A 311 -4.39 -1.10 -3.12
C GLU A 311 -5.92 -1.04 -2.90
N ILE A 312 -6.56 -2.19 -2.98
CA ILE A 312 -8.01 -2.32 -2.88
C ILE A 312 -8.46 -3.29 -1.79
N GLY A 313 -7.55 -3.68 -0.89
CA GLY A 313 -8.00 -4.45 0.26
C GLY A 313 -7.01 -5.35 0.96
N LEU A 314 -5.72 -5.28 0.68
CA LEU A 314 -4.70 -6.21 1.20
C LEU A 314 -5.04 -7.68 0.86
N LEU A 315 -5.82 -7.91 -0.22
CA LEU A 315 -6.50 -9.18 -0.47
C LEU A 315 -5.55 -10.33 -0.72
N GLY A 316 -4.43 -10.06 -1.41
CA GLY A 316 -3.39 -11.05 -1.63
C GLY A 316 -2.70 -11.47 -0.34
N ALA A 317 -2.39 -10.50 0.53
CA ALA A 317 -1.79 -10.77 1.83
C ALA A 317 -2.76 -11.51 2.76
N GLU A 318 -4.06 -11.18 2.75
CA GLU A 318 -5.12 -11.92 3.47
C GLU A 318 -5.19 -13.37 2.98
N ALA A 319 -5.29 -13.59 1.66
CA ALA A 319 -5.35 -14.94 1.08
C ALA A 319 -4.09 -15.76 1.41
N LEU A 320 -2.92 -15.12 1.41
CA LEU A 320 -1.66 -15.78 1.76
C LEU A 320 -1.60 -16.12 3.26
N ALA A 321 -2.09 -15.23 4.13
CA ALA A 321 -2.15 -15.49 5.57
C ALA A 321 -3.15 -16.63 5.92
N ASP A 322 -4.25 -16.73 5.20
CA ASP A 322 -5.23 -17.83 5.35
C ASP A 322 -4.68 -19.19 4.88
N GLU A 323 -3.74 -19.20 3.92
CA GLU A 323 -3.13 -20.42 3.40
C GLU A 323 -1.99 -20.95 4.28
N LEU A 324 -1.20 -20.04 4.89
CA LEU A 324 0.03 -20.38 5.58
C LEU A 324 -0.20 -20.78 7.05
N ALA A 325 0.66 -21.65 7.55
CA ALA A 325 0.74 -21.98 8.99
C ALA A 325 1.45 -20.82 9.71
N LEU A 326 0.69 -19.84 10.21
CA LEU A 326 1.23 -18.60 10.80
C LEU A 326 2.15 -18.84 11.99
N GLU A 327 1.97 -19.96 12.70
CA GLU A 327 2.85 -20.39 13.80
C GLU A 327 4.27 -20.74 13.34
N SER A 328 4.44 -21.12 12.06
CA SER A 328 5.75 -21.42 11.49
C SER A 328 6.45 -20.19 10.90
N ILE A 329 5.76 -19.06 10.76
CA ILE A 329 6.36 -17.82 10.25
C ILE A 329 7.07 -17.11 11.40
N ARG A 330 8.40 -17.06 11.35
CA ARG A 330 9.26 -16.42 12.34
C ARG A 330 9.12 -14.91 12.35
N ALA A 331 9.14 -14.30 11.17
CA ALA A 331 8.95 -12.88 10.97
C ALA A 331 8.51 -12.59 9.53
N VAL A 332 7.87 -11.44 9.34
CA VAL A 332 7.49 -10.88 8.03
C VAL A 332 8.34 -9.66 7.74
N VAL A 333 8.88 -9.57 6.51
CA VAL A 333 9.50 -8.35 5.97
C VAL A 333 8.65 -7.87 4.79
N ASN A 334 7.91 -6.81 4.99
CA ASN A 334 7.10 -6.17 3.96
C ASN A 334 7.86 -4.98 3.35
N VAL A 335 8.03 -4.96 2.04
CA VAL A 335 8.73 -3.89 1.32
C VAL A 335 7.73 -3.05 0.55
N ASP A 336 7.39 -1.89 1.11
CA ASP A 336 6.40 -0.99 0.54
C ASP A 336 6.89 0.46 0.58
N GLY A 337 7.17 1.05 -0.59
CA GLY A 337 7.72 2.40 -0.74
C GLY A 337 9.26 2.50 -0.65
N ALA A 338 10.00 1.41 -0.84
CA ALA A 338 11.46 1.43 -0.98
C ALA A 338 11.90 2.03 -2.33
N GLY A 339 13.16 2.47 -2.44
CA GLY A 339 13.78 2.88 -3.72
C GLY A 339 13.68 4.37 -4.07
N ARG A 340 12.77 5.13 -3.46
CA ARG A 340 12.63 6.57 -3.73
C ARG A 340 13.80 7.39 -3.15
N PHE A 341 14.11 7.16 -1.89
CA PHE A 341 15.22 7.81 -1.19
C PHE A 341 16.25 6.77 -0.76
N ARG A 342 17.46 7.21 -0.52
CA ARG A 342 18.53 6.30 -0.12
C ARG A 342 18.34 5.72 1.28
N ASN A 343 17.96 6.54 2.25
CA ASN A 343 17.83 6.09 3.63
C ASN A 343 16.60 5.20 3.78
N LEU A 344 16.71 4.19 4.65
CA LEU A 344 15.62 3.32 5.03
C LEU A 344 14.83 3.91 6.20
N ARG A 345 13.56 3.61 6.23
CA ARG A 345 12.66 3.71 7.36
C ARG A 345 12.12 2.32 7.66
N ALA A 346 12.21 1.92 8.90
CA ALA A 346 11.78 0.61 9.37
C ALA A 346 10.68 0.77 10.42
N LEU A 347 9.50 0.22 10.12
CA LEU A 347 8.36 0.18 11.04
C LEU A 347 8.34 -1.21 11.66
N SER A 348 8.56 -1.32 12.98
CA SER A 348 8.67 -2.60 13.70
C SER A 348 7.45 -2.93 14.54
N HIS A 349 6.39 -2.11 14.49
CA HIS A 349 5.07 -2.37 15.07
C HIS A 349 5.11 -2.79 16.54
N GLY A 350 6.03 -2.21 17.31
CA GLY A 350 6.23 -2.48 18.72
C GLY A 350 7.23 -3.57 19.05
N SER A 351 7.87 -4.18 18.05
CA SER A 351 8.94 -5.16 18.27
C SER A 351 10.30 -4.47 18.37
N GLU A 352 10.79 -4.25 19.59
CA GLU A 352 12.16 -3.76 19.82
C GLU A 352 13.23 -4.71 19.21
N PRO A 353 13.11 -6.06 19.31
CA PRO A 353 14.09 -6.96 18.68
C PRO A 353 14.20 -6.79 17.16
N LEU A 354 13.09 -6.50 16.44
CA LEU A 354 13.16 -6.21 15.01
C LEU A 354 13.86 -4.87 14.72
N ALA A 355 13.64 -3.85 15.54
CA ALA A 355 14.33 -2.58 15.41
C ALA A 355 15.85 -2.74 15.66
N GLU A 356 16.25 -3.49 16.69
CA GLU A 356 17.67 -3.79 17.00
C GLU A 356 18.34 -4.54 15.83
N ILE A 357 17.69 -5.53 15.23
CA ILE A 357 18.21 -6.26 14.06
C ILE A 357 18.38 -5.33 12.87
N ALA A 358 17.43 -4.43 12.64
CA ALA A 358 17.52 -3.45 11.56
C ALA A 358 18.68 -2.48 11.76
N ASP A 359 18.92 -1.99 12.99
CA ASP A 359 20.08 -1.17 13.33
C ASP A 359 21.41 -1.91 13.08
N GLU A 360 21.55 -3.12 13.60
CA GLU A 360 22.77 -3.92 13.44
C GLU A 360 23.14 -4.14 11.97
N VAL A 361 22.14 -4.46 11.13
CA VAL A 361 22.35 -4.67 9.69
C VAL A 361 22.71 -3.39 8.98
N THR A 362 21.99 -2.30 9.22
CA THR A 362 22.21 -1.03 8.54
C THR A 362 23.50 -0.37 8.99
N ASP A 363 23.86 -0.44 10.27
CA ASP A 363 25.13 0.04 10.81
C ASP A 363 26.33 -0.71 10.20
N ALA A 364 26.23 -2.05 10.10
CA ALA A 364 27.27 -2.87 9.48
C ALA A 364 27.48 -2.52 8.00
N PHE A 365 26.44 -2.08 7.31
CA PHE A 365 26.48 -1.64 5.92
C PHE A 365 26.86 -0.16 5.76
N GLY A 366 26.88 0.60 6.86
CA GLY A 366 27.18 2.05 6.87
C GLY A 366 26.01 2.89 6.34
N GLN A 367 24.79 2.40 6.50
CA GLN A 367 23.55 3.06 6.14
C GLN A 367 22.80 3.50 7.40
N SER A 368 22.13 4.66 7.35
CA SER A 368 21.24 5.08 8.43
C SER A 368 19.83 4.50 8.22
N VAL A 369 19.17 4.17 9.32
CA VAL A 369 17.76 3.79 9.35
C VAL A 369 17.00 4.69 10.32
N VAL A 370 15.76 5.02 9.98
CA VAL A 370 14.83 5.70 10.89
C VAL A 370 13.82 4.70 11.36
N HIS A 371 13.69 4.53 12.69
CA HIS A 371 12.73 3.60 13.27
C HIS A 371 11.40 4.27 13.57
N GLU A 372 10.34 3.51 13.36
CA GLU A 372 9.00 3.78 13.83
C GLU A 372 8.49 2.55 14.56
N LEU A 373 8.25 2.68 15.88
CA LEU A 373 7.81 1.57 16.72
C LEU A 373 6.29 1.44 16.76
N ASP A 374 5.58 2.49 16.40
CA ASP A 374 4.12 2.51 16.46
C ASP A 374 3.51 1.54 15.45
N PRO A 375 2.44 0.82 15.81
CA PRO A 375 1.78 -0.08 14.90
C PRO A 375 1.12 0.69 13.75
N HIS A 376 1.26 0.14 12.54
CA HIS A 376 0.66 0.68 11.32
C HIS A 376 -0.20 -0.40 10.65
N PRO A 377 -1.54 -0.32 10.68
CA PRO A 377 -2.42 -1.40 10.21
C PRO A 377 -2.79 -1.31 8.72
N PHE A 378 -2.01 -0.63 7.91
CA PHE A 378 -2.35 -0.35 6.51
C PHE A 378 -1.21 -0.75 5.58
N SER A 379 -1.01 -2.01 5.31
CA SER A 379 -0.20 -2.63 4.25
C SER A 379 -0.14 -4.15 4.46
N ASP A 380 0.47 -4.89 3.57
CA ASP A 380 0.44 -6.36 3.46
C ASP A 380 0.98 -7.14 4.66
N HIS A 381 1.70 -6.52 5.57
CA HIS A 381 2.12 -7.16 6.82
C HIS A 381 0.96 -7.30 7.82
N TRP A 382 -0.13 -6.53 7.67
CA TRP A 382 -1.20 -6.44 8.64
C TRP A 382 -1.91 -7.78 8.94
N PRO A 383 -2.28 -8.62 7.95
CA PRO A 383 -2.90 -9.91 8.21
C PRO A 383 -2.06 -10.82 9.12
N PHE A 384 -0.75 -10.75 9.01
CA PHE A 384 0.21 -11.50 9.80
C PHE A 384 0.41 -10.88 11.19
N LEU A 385 0.61 -9.57 11.25
CA LEU A 385 0.84 -8.82 12.49
C LEU A 385 -0.33 -8.97 13.47
N ARG A 386 -1.57 -8.83 13.01
CA ARG A 386 -2.75 -8.99 13.86
C ARG A 386 -2.94 -10.41 14.40
N ALA A 387 -2.33 -11.41 13.77
CA ALA A 387 -2.25 -12.79 14.22
C ALA A 387 -0.98 -13.07 15.06
N GLY A 388 -0.31 -12.04 15.55
CA GLY A 388 0.85 -12.13 16.43
C GLY A 388 2.18 -12.45 15.74
N VAL A 389 2.27 -12.45 14.39
CA VAL A 389 3.55 -12.61 13.69
C VAL A 389 4.31 -11.29 13.76
N PRO A 390 5.56 -11.26 14.25
CA PRO A 390 6.35 -10.02 14.22
C PRO A 390 6.62 -9.59 12.79
N ALA A 391 6.43 -8.30 12.50
CA ALA A 391 6.57 -7.76 11.17
C ALA A 391 7.47 -6.52 11.14
N LEU A 392 8.24 -6.40 10.07
CA LEU A 392 9.05 -5.25 9.74
C LEU A 392 8.58 -4.71 8.39
N GLN A 393 8.09 -3.48 8.35
CA GLN A 393 7.76 -2.81 7.09
C GLN A 393 8.89 -1.85 6.72
N LEU A 394 9.35 -1.92 5.48
CA LEU A 394 10.44 -1.12 4.95
C LEU A 394 9.94 -0.07 3.96
N HIS A 395 10.28 1.18 4.24
CA HIS A 395 10.07 2.33 3.35
C HIS A 395 11.39 3.06 3.06
N SER A 396 11.35 4.04 2.16
CA SER A 396 12.41 5.05 2.04
C SER A 396 12.14 6.23 2.96
N GLU A 397 13.18 6.73 3.63
CA GLU A 397 13.13 7.96 4.43
C GLU A 397 13.64 9.14 3.61
N PRO A 398 12.90 10.26 3.50
CA PRO A 398 13.39 11.46 2.83
C PRO A 398 14.61 12.05 3.53
N PRO A 399 15.46 12.80 2.82
CA PRO A 399 16.55 13.53 3.45
C PRO A 399 16.02 14.54 4.47
N GLU A 400 16.90 14.99 5.38
CA GLU A 400 16.54 15.97 6.42
C GLU A 400 15.88 17.21 5.81
N GLY A 401 14.71 17.58 6.35
CA GLY A 401 13.87 18.66 5.84
C GLY A 401 13.01 18.30 4.62
N GLY A 402 13.05 17.06 4.14
CA GLY A 402 12.13 16.56 3.13
C GLY A 402 10.75 16.24 3.71
N GLU A 403 9.73 16.27 2.85
CA GLU A 403 8.36 15.91 3.25
C GLU A 403 8.21 14.39 3.35
N ARG A 404 7.66 13.94 4.48
CA ARG A 404 7.24 12.57 4.70
C ARG A 404 5.87 12.31 4.08
N GLY A 405 5.56 11.05 3.90
CA GLY A 405 4.29 10.59 3.39
C GLY A 405 4.37 10.10 1.94
N ARG A 406 3.21 9.79 1.39
CA ARG A 406 3.07 9.13 0.08
C ARG A 406 3.65 9.95 -1.10
N GLY A 407 3.67 11.29 -0.97
CA GLY A 407 4.18 12.18 -2.01
C GLY A 407 3.41 12.04 -3.32
N TRP A 408 4.05 11.53 -4.37
CA TRP A 408 3.42 11.30 -5.68
C TRP A 408 2.67 9.97 -5.79
N GLY A 409 2.85 9.03 -4.87
CA GLY A 409 2.07 7.80 -4.82
C GLY A 409 0.57 8.09 -4.82
N HIS A 410 -0.23 7.24 -5.42
CA HIS A 410 -1.66 7.43 -5.64
C HIS A 410 -2.03 8.66 -6.49
N THR A 411 -1.15 9.11 -7.35
CA THR A 411 -1.41 10.17 -8.36
C THR A 411 -0.85 9.79 -9.71
N THR A 412 -1.22 10.54 -10.75
CA THR A 412 -0.64 10.37 -12.10
C THR A 412 0.87 10.67 -12.16
N ALA A 413 1.44 11.28 -11.12
CA ALA A 413 2.87 11.57 -11.01
C ALA A 413 3.68 10.42 -10.40
N ASP A 414 3.07 9.31 -10.03
CA ASP A 414 3.78 8.10 -9.62
C ASP A 414 4.38 7.41 -10.84
N THR A 415 5.56 7.83 -11.23
CA THR A 415 6.25 7.45 -12.45
C THR A 415 7.69 7.03 -12.18
N ARG A 416 8.25 6.17 -13.06
CA ARG A 416 9.56 5.55 -12.90
C ARG A 416 10.72 6.54 -12.77
N ASP A 417 10.62 7.75 -13.30
CA ASP A 417 11.63 8.81 -13.15
C ASP A 417 11.82 9.30 -11.70
N LYS A 418 10.94 8.90 -10.78
CA LYS A 418 11.03 9.18 -9.33
C LYS A 418 11.88 8.16 -8.58
N VAL A 419 12.22 7.04 -9.21
CA VAL A 419 12.97 5.93 -8.60
C VAL A 419 14.44 5.97 -9.03
N ASP A 420 15.36 5.87 -8.07
CA ASP A 420 16.80 5.77 -8.37
C ASP A 420 17.23 4.30 -8.39
N PRO A 421 17.74 3.77 -9.53
CA PRO A 421 18.16 2.37 -9.61
C PRO A 421 19.28 2.00 -8.62
N ARG A 422 20.04 2.96 -8.12
CA ARG A 422 21.07 2.73 -7.09
C ARG A 422 20.40 2.42 -5.75
N ASN A 423 19.34 3.14 -5.41
CA ASN A 423 18.57 2.91 -4.18
C ASN A 423 17.90 1.53 -4.23
N LEU A 424 17.35 1.11 -5.38
CA LEU A 424 16.77 -0.24 -5.53
C LEU A 424 17.79 -1.33 -5.20
N ARG A 425 19.02 -1.22 -5.73
CA ARG A 425 20.09 -2.19 -5.45
C ARG A 425 20.52 -2.18 -3.99
N GLU A 426 20.69 -0.99 -3.41
CA GLU A 426 21.07 -0.83 -2.00
C GLU A 426 20.00 -1.41 -1.07
N HIS A 427 18.72 -1.08 -1.33
CA HIS A 427 17.61 -1.61 -0.54
C HIS A 427 17.42 -3.12 -0.74
N ALA A 428 17.65 -3.67 -1.94
CA ALA A 428 17.63 -5.11 -2.18
C ALA A 428 18.70 -5.84 -1.35
N ILE A 429 19.92 -5.31 -1.29
CA ILE A 429 20.99 -5.85 -0.46
C ILE A 429 20.63 -5.79 1.02
N LEU A 430 20.15 -4.62 1.50
CA LEU A 430 19.76 -4.45 2.90
C LEU A 430 18.60 -5.37 3.28
N THR A 431 17.59 -5.50 2.43
CA THR A 431 16.46 -6.44 2.63
C THR A 431 16.96 -7.88 2.73
N ALA A 432 17.86 -8.30 1.84
CA ALA A 432 18.44 -9.65 1.90
C ALA A 432 19.24 -9.89 3.19
N LEU A 433 20.00 -8.91 3.65
CA LEU A 433 20.76 -9.00 4.90
C LEU A 433 19.83 -9.08 6.10
N LEU A 434 18.77 -8.27 6.15
CA LEU A 434 17.72 -8.32 7.18
C LEU A 434 17.05 -9.70 7.24
N VAL A 435 16.62 -10.22 6.10
CA VAL A 435 16.00 -11.55 6.00
C VAL A 435 16.96 -12.65 6.46
N ARG A 436 18.24 -12.58 6.06
CA ARG A 436 19.28 -13.53 6.52
C ARG A 436 19.47 -13.51 8.03
N GLU A 437 19.55 -12.32 8.65
CA GLU A 437 19.68 -12.20 10.10
C GLU A 437 18.42 -12.72 10.82
N LEU A 438 17.23 -12.40 10.32
CA LEU A 438 15.96 -12.92 10.84
C LEU A 438 15.84 -14.43 10.71
N ALA A 439 16.37 -15.04 9.65
CA ALA A 439 16.43 -16.48 9.50
C ALA A 439 17.29 -17.17 10.59
N GLY A 440 18.29 -16.47 11.12
CA GLY A 440 19.21 -16.98 12.14
C GLY A 440 18.86 -16.63 13.59
N ARG A 441 17.83 -15.79 13.81
CA ARG A 441 17.48 -15.27 15.14
C ARG A 441 16.07 -15.66 15.56
N ASP A 442 15.88 -15.88 16.85
CA ASP A 442 14.56 -16.02 17.45
C ASP A 442 13.96 -14.61 17.68
N VAL A 443 12.78 -14.37 17.10
CA VAL A 443 12.04 -13.12 17.26
C VAL A 443 10.76 -13.42 18.04
N PRO A 444 10.56 -12.81 19.22
CA PRO A 444 9.35 -13.04 20.00
C PRO A 444 8.09 -12.69 19.23
N ARG A 445 7.04 -13.50 19.40
CA ARG A 445 5.70 -13.20 18.88
C ARG A 445 5.16 -11.92 19.49
N ILE A 446 4.35 -11.20 18.71
CA ILE A 446 3.61 -10.04 19.21
C ILE A 446 2.41 -10.53 20.01
N ASP A 447 2.22 -10.01 21.21
CA ASP A 447 1.01 -10.26 21.98
C ASP A 447 -0.17 -9.47 21.36
N GLU A 448 -1.20 -10.20 20.93
CA GLU A 448 -2.37 -9.59 20.26
C GLU A 448 -3.13 -8.63 21.19
N GLY A 449 -3.14 -8.88 22.50
CA GLY A 449 -3.77 -8.00 23.49
C GLY A 449 -3.00 -6.69 23.64
N GLU A 450 -1.67 -6.76 23.68
CA GLU A 450 -0.81 -5.57 23.73
C GLU A 450 -0.90 -4.77 22.43
N LEU A 451 -0.90 -5.43 21.26
CA LEU A 451 -1.07 -4.77 19.97
C LEU A 451 -2.41 -4.03 19.91
N ARG A 452 -3.49 -4.69 20.29
CA ARG A 452 -4.83 -4.08 20.33
C ARG A 452 -4.89 -2.88 21.26
N GLU A 453 -4.27 -2.94 22.44
CA GLU A 453 -4.26 -1.83 23.39
C GLU A 453 -3.44 -0.65 22.86
N ARG A 454 -2.29 -0.87 22.25
CA ARG A 454 -1.51 0.19 21.59
C ARG A 454 -2.29 0.88 20.46
N LEU A 455 -3.03 0.12 19.63
CA LEU A 455 -3.90 0.69 18.61
C LEU A 455 -5.02 1.55 19.20
N ARG A 456 -5.56 1.16 20.38
CA ARG A 456 -6.55 1.97 21.12
C ARG A 456 -5.94 3.24 21.69
N GLU A 457 -4.79 3.15 22.33
CA GLU A 457 -4.06 4.31 22.87
C GLU A 457 -3.73 5.33 21.77
N GLN A 458 -3.52 4.88 20.54
CA GLN A 458 -3.28 5.73 19.37
C GLN A 458 -4.56 6.09 18.59
N GLU A 459 -5.72 5.85 19.17
CA GLU A 459 -7.03 6.21 18.59
C GLU A 459 -7.35 5.53 17.25
N TYR A 460 -6.73 4.36 16.93
CA TYR A 460 -7.03 3.62 15.69
C TYR A 460 -8.39 2.93 15.72
N GLU A 461 -8.89 2.44 16.88
CA GLU A 461 -10.11 1.63 16.93
C GLU A 461 -11.30 2.34 16.28
N SER A 462 -11.55 3.61 16.62
CA SER A 462 -12.67 4.38 16.07
C SER A 462 -12.59 4.50 14.54
N GLY A 463 -11.41 4.88 14.04
CA GLY A 463 -11.17 5.03 12.61
C GLY A 463 -11.25 3.72 11.84
N MET A 464 -10.62 2.66 12.35
CA MET A 464 -10.68 1.33 11.73
C MET A 464 -12.09 0.74 11.74
N ARG A 465 -12.92 1.04 12.76
CA ARG A 465 -14.34 0.67 12.75
C ARG A 465 -15.12 1.44 11.69
N ALA A 466 -14.86 2.74 11.55
CA ALA A 466 -15.48 3.56 10.50
C ALA A 466 -15.06 3.10 9.10
N ALA A 467 -13.83 2.61 8.95
CA ALA A 467 -13.28 2.01 7.73
C ALA A 467 -13.66 0.54 7.52
N GLU A 468 -14.37 -0.08 8.46
CA GLU A 468 -14.71 -1.53 8.48
C GLU A 468 -13.46 -2.45 8.45
N MET A 469 -12.36 -2.01 9.07
CA MET A 469 -11.08 -2.74 9.12
C MET A 469 -10.73 -3.29 10.51
N TRP A 470 -11.48 -2.92 11.55
CA TRP A 470 -11.23 -3.45 12.90
C TRP A 470 -11.56 -4.94 12.95
N PRO A 471 -10.63 -5.82 13.37
CA PRO A 471 -10.86 -7.26 13.35
C PRO A 471 -12.07 -7.67 14.21
N ASP A 472 -12.96 -8.47 13.65
CA ASP A 472 -14.17 -8.95 14.35
C ASP A 472 -13.83 -9.75 15.62
N VAL A 473 -12.71 -10.49 15.61
CA VAL A 473 -12.23 -11.27 16.75
C VAL A 473 -11.78 -10.41 17.95
N TRP A 474 -11.59 -9.11 17.74
CA TRP A 474 -11.24 -8.14 18.78
C TRP A 474 -12.46 -7.37 19.33
N SER A 475 -13.66 -7.61 18.79
CA SER A 475 -14.91 -6.88 19.06
C SER A 475 -15.65 -7.41 20.29
#